data_8863cc85214d1a8cabf6a89f7a73ed3e
#
_entry.id   8863cc85214d1a8cabf6a89f7a73ed3e
#
_cell.length_a   1.000
_cell.length_b   1.000
_cell.length_c   1.000
_cell.angle_alpha   90.00
_cell.angle_beta   90.00
_cell.angle_gamma   90.00
#
_symmetry.space_group_name_H-M   'P 1'
#
loop_
_entity.id
_entity.type
_entity.pdbx_description
1 polymer ?
#
loop_
_entity_poly.entity_id
_entity_poly.type
_entity_poly.pdbx_seq_one_letter_code
_entity_poly.pdbx_strand_id
1 'polypeptide(L)'
;MIKSATYLHKPKVIYVENDPALRGILSIQLAARAEIDLVSAFASAEEALIGCSPKQIDVALLDLALGQGSLNGTELGMLLREKNPDMGIVIYSQHVTPDYLHNFPERARWGWSYIEKRGDGNLDNLISVLVSTAKGISTTDLGVQQVRERNLENPLSNLTIRQREIMSLAATGLDANAIAEQLNLAAITIRQELSRSYAVLVVNPEPGTDLRTSAVLRYLREIRRDDELY
;
A
#
# COMPACT_ATOMS: atom_id res chain seq x y z
N MET A 1 -37.92 14.11 -29.43
CA MET A 1 -36.47 13.98 -29.68
C MET A 1 -35.76 14.68 -28.55
N ILE A 2 -35.33 13.96 -27.54
CA ILE A 2 -34.54 14.49 -26.44
C ILE A 2 -33.25 13.71 -26.48
N LYS A 3 -32.20 14.29 -27.10
CA LYS A 3 -30.83 13.84 -26.92
C LYS A 3 -30.30 14.51 -25.67
N SER A 4 -30.47 13.88 -24.53
CA SER A 4 -29.71 14.20 -23.34
C SER A 4 -28.26 13.76 -23.63
N ALA A 5 -27.41 14.69 -24.05
CA ALA A 5 -25.97 14.51 -23.99
C ALA A 5 -25.57 14.56 -22.50
N THR A 6 -25.55 13.41 -21.88
CA THR A 6 -24.86 13.27 -20.58
C THR A 6 -23.41 13.62 -20.85
N TYR A 7 -23.00 14.83 -20.51
CA TYR A 7 -21.59 15.19 -20.41
C TYR A 7 -21.01 14.30 -19.32
N LEU A 8 -20.50 13.16 -19.71
CA LEU A 8 -19.71 12.31 -18.83
C LEU A 8 -18.50 13.13 -18.40
N HIS A 9 -18.50 13.56 -17.14
CA HIS A 9 -17.34 14.21 -16.53
C HIS A 9 -16.15 13.26 -16.68
N LYS A 10 -15.12 13.69 -17.41
CA LYS A 10 -13.88 12.95 -17.56
C LYS A 10 -13.10 13.10 -16.26
N PRO A 11 -12.76 12.04 -15.55
CA PRO A 11 -11.97 12.17 -14.34
C PRO A 11 -10.60 12.77 -14.65
N LYS A 12 -10.23 13.75 -13.85
CA LYS A 12 -8.92 14.39 -13.86
C LYS A 12 -7.91 13.52 -13.14
N VAL A 13 -6.87 13.13 -13.85
CA VAL A 13 -5.85 12.18 -13.40
C VAL A 13 -4.52 12.88 -13.17
N ILE A 14 -3.83 12.57 -12.08
CA ILE A 14 -2.39 12.76 -11.96
C ILE A 14 -1.69 11.40 -12.01
N TYR A 15 -0.47 11.38 -12.53
CA TYR A 15 0.38 10.21 -12.60
C TYR A 15 1.71 10.47 -11.90
N VAL A 16 2.16 9.57 -11.02
CA VAL A 16 3.44 9.69 -10.31
C VAL A 16 4.25 8.42 -10.52
N GLU A 17 5.44 8.56 -11.12
CA GLU A 17 6.31 7.48 -11.56
C GLU A 17 7.76 7.97 -11.59
N ASN A 18 8.66 7.30 -10.88
CA ASN A 18 10.05 7.71 -10.83
C ASN A 18 10.86 7.28 -12.07
N ASP A 19 10.50 6.16 -12.73
CA ASP A 19 11.12 5.76 -13.99
C ASP A 19 10.77 6.73 -15.12
N PRO A 20 11.75 7.47 -15.69
CA PRO A 20 11.48 8.48 -16.70
C PRO A 20 10.99 7.89 -18.04
N ALA A 21 11.41 6.68 -18.39
CA ALA A 21 10.98 6.01 -19.63
C ALA A 21 9.52 5.56 -19.51
N LEU A 22 9.19 4.88 -18.39
CA LEU A 22 7.83 4.43 -18.13
C LEU A 22 6.87 5.62 -17.96
N ARG A 23 7.29 6.65 -17.20
CA ARG A 23 6.52 7.89 -17.05
C ARG A 23 6.22 8.54 -18.40
N GLY A 24 7.23 8.67 -19.26
CA GLY A 24 7.07 9.28 -20.60
C GLY A 24 6.12 8.49 -21.49
N ILE A 25 6.31 7.18 -21.60
CA ILE A 25 5.49 6.32 -22.45
C ILE A 25 4.03 6.30 -21.98
N LEU A 26 3.82 6.03 -20.68
CA LEU A 26 2.47 5.92 -20.15
C LEU A 26 1.73 7.27 -20.13
N SER A 27 2.43 8.39 -19.90
CA SER A 27 1.81 9.72 -20.00
C SER A 27 1.26 10.00 -21.39
N ILE A 28 2.00 9.64 -22.45
CA ILE A 28 1.52 9.80 -23.83
C ILE A 28 0.29 8.94 -24.07
N GLN A 29 0.30 7.70 -23.61
CA GLN A 29 -0.82 6.78 -23.77
C GLN A 29 -2.06 7.23 -22.98
N LEU A 30 -1.90 7.71 -21.75
CA LEU A 30 -3.00 8.22 -20.92
C LEU A 30 -3.59 9.50 -21.51
N ALA A 31 -2.75 10.43 -21.96
CA ALA A 31 -3.18 11.70 -22.58
C ALA A 31 -3.96 11.48 -23.90
N ALA A 32 -3.72 10.39 -24.60
CA ALA A 32 -4.44 10.05 -25.83
C ALA A 32 -5.85 9.48 -25.59
N ARG A 33 -6.20 9.18 -24.33
CA ARG A 33 -7.49 8.55 -24.00
C ARG A 33 -8.61 9.57 -23.82
N ALA A 34 -9.74 9.29 -24.48
CA ALA A 34 -10.89 10.17 -24.41
C ALA A 34 -11.67 10.08 -23.09
N GLU A 35 -11.47 9.00 -22.33
CA GLU A 35 -12.22 8.66 -21.13
C GLU A 35 -11.72 9.38 -19.87
N ILE A 36 -10.49 9.91 -19.90
CA ILE A 36 -9.83 10.59 -18.77
C ILE A 36 -9.20 11.91 -19.24
N ASP A 37 -8.80 12.74 -18.28
CA ASP A 37 -8.04 13.97 -18.49
C ASP A 37 -6.74 13.89 -17.66
N LEU A 38 -5.61 13.58 -18.31
CA LEU A 38 -4.30 13.57 -17.64
C LEU A 38 -3.84 15.00 -17.39
N VAL A 39 -3.99 15.48 -16.16
CA VAL A 39 -3.64 16.85 -15.77
C VAL A 39 -2.12 17.04 -15.69
N SER A 40 -1.41 16.10 -15.09
CA SER A 40 0.03 16.17 -14.90
C SER A 40 0.65 14.81 -14.60
N ALA A 41 1.95 14.68 -14.91
CA ALA A 41 2.78 13.55 -14.49
C ALA A 41 4.00 14.08 -13.71
N PHE A 42 4.33 13.43 -12.58
CA PHE A 42 5.38 13.82 -11.66
C PHE A 42 6.42 12.73 -11.51
N ALA A 43 7.67 13.12 -11.27
CA ALA A 43 8.78 12.19 -11.10
C ALA A 43 8.94 11.67 -9.67
N SER A 44 8.37 12.37 -8.69
CA SER A 44 8.46 11.99 -7.28
C SER A 44 7.22 12.39 -6.48
N ALA A 45 7.12 11.87 -5.26
CA ALA A 45 6.08 12.26 -4.32
C ALA A 45 6.14 13.74 -3.96
N GLU A 46 7.35 14.29 -3.79
CA GLU A 46 7.59 15.69 -3.44
C GLU A 46 7.11 16.61 -4.56
N GLU A 47 7.45 16.30 -5.81
CA GLU A 47 6.96 17.06 -6.97
C GLU A 47 5.43 17.06 -7.03
N ALA A 48 4.80 15.92 -6.80
CA ALA A 48 3.35 15.80 -6.80
C ALA A 48 2.70 16.61 -5.66
N LEU A 49 3.27 16.58 -4.46
CA LEU A 49 2.73 17.34 -3.31
C LEU A 49 2.84 18.86 -3.48
N ILE A 50 3.85 19.33 -4.23
CA ILE A 50 4.08 20.76 -4.53
C ILE A 50 3.26 21.19 -5.76
N GLY A 51 3.30 20.38 -6.84
CA GLY A 51 2.75 20.76 -8.14
C GLY A 51 1.28 20.44 -8.34
N CYS A 52 0.71 19.59 -7.48
CA CYS A 52 -0.68 19.18 -7.59
C CYS A 52 -1.61 20.08 -6.74
N SER A 53 -2.78 20.40 -7.30
CA SER A 53 -3.91 20.96 -6.55
C SER A 53 -4.91 19.84 -6.24
N PRO A 54 -4.82 19.13 -5.10
CA PRO A 54 -5.55 17.88 -4.86
C PRO A 54 -7.07 18.02 -5.03
N LYS A 55 -7.64 19.17 -4.66
CA LYS A 55 -9.09 19.45 -4.80
C LYS A 55 -9.60 19.48 -6.24
N GLN A 56 -8.70 19.53 -7.22
CA GLN A 56 -9.04 19.57 -8.64
C GLN A 56 -8.80 18.22 -9.33
N ILE A 57 -8.39 17.20 -8.58
CA ILE A 57 -8.03 15.89 -9.09
C ILE A 57 -9.04 14.86 -8.60
N ASP A 58 -9.54 14.04 -9.50
CA ASP A 58 -10.52 12.99 -9.20
C ASP A 58 -9.84 11.67 -8.85
N VAL A 59 -8.67 11.37 -9.46
CA VAL A 59 -7.92 10.14 -9.21
C VAL A 59 -6.42 10.33 -9.40
N ALA A 60 -5.63 9.70 -8.52
CA ALA A 60 -4.19 9.63 -8.63
C ALA A 60 -3.73 8.21 -8.99
N LEU A 61 -2.93 8.09 -10.06
CA LEU A 61 -2.21 6.88 -10.45
C LEU A 61 -0.80 6.97 -9.89
N LEU A 62 -0.44 6.09 -8.97
CA LEU A 62 0.80 6.18 -8.21
C LEU A 62 1.61 4.89 -8.35
N ASP A 63 2.88 5.01 -8.76
CA ASP A 63 3.81 3.91 -8.56
C ASP A 63 4.01 3.66 -7.06
N LEU A 64 4.14 2.41 -6.68
CA LEU A 64 4.37 2.04 -5.29
C LEU A 64 5.76 2.46 -4.83
N ALA A 65 6.79 2.23 -5.66
CA ALA A 65 8.19 2.43 -5.34
C ALA A 65 8.72 3.74 -5.94
N LEU A 66 8.48 4.89 -5.32
CA LEU A 66 8.85 6.22 -5.82
C LEU A 66 10.31 6.63 -5.55
N GLY A 67 11.15 5.69 -5.11
CA GLY A 67 12.59 5.89 -4.88
C GLY A 67 13.01 5.73 -3.42
N GLN A 68 14.32 5.54 -3.20
CA GLN A 68 14.87 5.39 -1.84
C GLN A 68 14.85 6.74 -1.10
N GLY A 69 14.34 6.72 0.15
CA GLY A 69 14.26 7.92 0.99
C GLY A 69 13.10 8.86 0.68
N SER A 70 12.27 8.54 -0.32
CA SER A 70 11.02 9.24 -0.63
C SER A 70 9.82 8.51 -0.03
N LEU A 71 8.66 9.19 0.00
CA LEU A 71 7.39 8.55 0.31
C LEU A 71 7.06 7.49 -0.75
N ASN A 72 6.55 6.34 -0.32
CA ASN A 72 5.99 5.37 -1.26
C ASN A 72 4.60 5.83 -1.77
N GLY A 73 4.10 5.16 -2.82
CA GLY A 73 2.83 5.53 -3.43
C GLY A 73 1.63 5.46 -2.48
N THR A 74 1.66 4.55 -1.50
CA THR A 74 0.57 4.45 -0.51
C THR A 74 0.61 5.64 0.46
N GLU A 75 1.79 5.99 0.96
CA GLU A 75 1.99 7.16 1.84
C GLU A 75 1.61 8.46 1.13
N LEU A 76 2.04 8.62 -0.12
CA LEU A 76 1.64 9.75 -0.96
C LEU A 76 0.12 9.81 -1.13
N GLY A 77 -0.51 8.69 -1.45
CA GLY A 77 -1.97 8.60 -1.60
C GLY A 77 -2.73 9.00 -0.34
N MET A 78 -2.23 8.63 0.85
CA MET A 78 -2.81 9.06 2.13
C MET A 78 -2.74 10.57 2.29
N LEU A 79 -1.57 11.19 2.05
CA LEU A 79 -1.38 12.64 2.14
C LEU A 79 -2.24 13.42 1.13
N LEU A 80 -2.41 12.90 -0.09
CA LEU A 80 -3.30 13.48 -1.07
C LEU A 80 -4.76 13.44 -0.60
N ARG A 81 -5.18 12.33 0.00
CA ARG A 81 -6.54 12.16 0.54
C ARG A 81 -6.82 12.97 1.79
N GLU A 82 -5.83 13.30 2.59
CA GLU A 82 -6.01 14.27 3.69
C GLU A 82 -6.47 15.64 3.16
N LYS A 83 -6.01 16.02 1.95
CA LYS A 83 -6.36 17.29 1.29
C LYS A 83 -7.62 17.18 0.42
N ASN A 84 -7.92 16.00 -0.10
CA ASN A 84 -9.13 15.67 -0.88
C ASN A 84 -9.63 14.26 -0.52
N PRO A 85 -10.53 14.11 0.46
CA PRO A 85 -11.03 12.80 0.90
C PRO A 85 -11.75 11.98 -0.19
N ASP A 86 -12.28 12.65 -1.21
CA ASP A 86 -13.02 12.01 -2.31
C ASP A 86 -12.12 11.54 -3.45
N MET A 87 -10.82 11.87 -3.43
CA MET A 87 -9.87 11.47 -4.47
C MET A 87 -9.72 9.93 -4.51
N GLY A 88 -9.90 9.34 -5.68
CA GLY A 88 -9.55 7.96 -5.95
C GLY A 88 -8.03 7.76 -5.97
N ILE A 89 -7.56 6.62 -5.47
CA ILE A 89 -6.12 6.25 -5.52
C ILE A 89 -5.98 4.92 -6.24
N VAL A 90 -5.14 4.89 -7.25
CA VAL A 90 -4.75 3.66 -7.96
C VAL A 90 -3.27 3.44 -7.77
N ILE A 91 -2.92 2.40 -7.05
CA ILE A 91 -1.53 1.94 -6.93
C ILE A 91 -1.22 1.03 -8.13
N TYR A 92 -0.15 1.37 -8.85
CA TYR A 92 0.27 0.68 -10.07
C TYR A 92 1.71 0.21 -9.90
N SER A 93 1.93 -1.10 -9.63
CA SER A 93 3.23 -1.63 -9.22
C SER A 93 3.64 -2.85 -10.03
N GLN A 94 4.94 -3.03 -10.27
CA GLN A 94 5.51 -4.23 -10.90
C GLN A 94 5.45 -5.45 -9.98
N HIS A 95 5.51 -5.23 -8.66
CA HIS A 95 5.53 -6.28 -7.67
C HIS A 95 4.46 -6.03 -6.61
N VAL A 96 3.65 -7.04 -6.39
CA VAL A 96 2.71 -7.06 -5.27
C VAL A 96 3.47 -7.58 -4.07
N THR A 97 3.94 -6.68 -3.21
CA THR A 97 4.53 -7.07 -1.94
C THR A 97 3.47 -7.11 -0.84
N PRO A 98 3.44 -8.20 -0.05
CA PRO A 98 2.48 -8.37 1.04
C PRO A 98 2.43 -7.19 2.01
N ASP A 99 3.59 -6.60 2.32
CA ASP A 99 3.72 -5.53 3.32
C ASP A 99 2.94 -4.26 2.99
N TYR A 100 2.76 -3.94 1.72
CA TYR A 100 2.00 -2.76 1.31
C TYR A 100 0.49 -2.95 1.43
N LEU A 101 0.00 -4.19 1.29
CA LEU A 101 -1.42 -4.49 1.46
C LEU A 101 -1.87 -4.46 2.93
N HIS A 102 -0.93 -4.66 3.87
CA HIS A 102 -1.19 -4.65 5.30
C HIS A 102 -1.33 -3.24 5.88
N ASN A 103 -0.64 -2.28 5.28
CA ASN A 103 -0.66 -0.88 5.72
C ASN A 103 -1.86 -0.10 5.16
N PHE A 104 -2.79 -0.78 4.48
CA PHE A 104 -4.00 -0.16 3.97
C PHE A 104 -4.95 0.14 5.14
N PRO A 105 -5.16 1.42 5.52
CA PRO A 105 -6.09 1.76 6.58
C PRO A 105 -7.48 1.24 6.22
N GLU A 106 -8.19 0.63 7.17
CA GLU A 106 -9.59 0.19 6.94
C GLU A 106 -10.48 1.30 6.39
N ARG A 107 -10.21 2.56 6.79
CA ARG A 107 -10.88 3.75 6.29
C ARG A 107 -10.57 4.09 4.84
N ALA A 108 -9.52 3.50 4.26
CA ALA A 108 -9.08 3.76 2.90
C ALA A 108 -9.59 2.74 1.87
N ARG A 109 -10.43 1.79 2.28
CA ARG A 109 -10.93 0.74 1.36
C ARG A 109 -11.80 1.29 0.23
N TRP A 110 -12.44 2.42 0.43
CA TRP A 110 -13.29 3.04 -0.58
C TRP A 110 -12.47 3.94 -1.51
N GLY A 111 -12.57 3.71 -2.82
CA GLY A 111 -11.83 4.50 -3.82
C GLY A 111 -10.30 4.25 -3.82
N TRP A 112 -9.85 3.08 -3.37
CA TRP A 112 -8.49 2.60 -3.57
C TRP A 112 -8.50 1.37 -4.46
N SER A 113 -7.67 1.40 -5.50
CA SER A 113 -7.45 0.27 -6.39
C SER A 113 -5.99 -0.11 -6.42
N TYR A 114 -5.74 -1.38 -6.66
CA TYR A 114 -4.40 -1.92 -6.77
C TYR A 114 -4.28 -2.73 -8.05
N ILE A 115 -3.34 -2.37 -8.93
CA ILE A 115 -3.13 -3.02 -10.22
C ILE A 115 -1.65 -3.37 -10.38
N GLU A 116 -1.41 -4.57 -10.87
CA GLU A 116 -0.08 -5.02 -11.25
C GLU A 116 0.32 -4.46 -12.62
N LYS A 117 1.57 -3.95 -12.75
CA LYS A 117 2.19 -3.57 -14.02
C LYS A 117 2.54 -4.83 -14.82
N ARG A 118 1.58 -5.38 -15.55
CA ARG A 118 1.84 -6.55 -16.42
C ARG A 118 2.44 -6.12 -17.74
N GLY A 119 3.39 -6.91 -18.24
CA GLY A 119 4.07 -6.63 -19.52
C GLY A 119 3.19 -6.68 -20.76
N ASP A 120 1.98 -7.20 -20.66
CA ASP A 120 0.95 -7.22 -21.71
C ASP A 120 0.21 -5.89 -21.89
N GLY A 121 0.53 -4.89 -21.01
CA GLY A 121 0.16 -3.50 -21.20
C GLY A 121 -1.33 -3.25 -21.44
N ASN A 122 -2.23 -3.96 -20.74
CA ASN A 122 -3.67 -3.75 -20.91
C ASN A 122 -4.11 -2.35 -20.44
N LEU A 123 -3.81 -1.34 -21.29
CA LEU A 123 -4.16 0.06 -21.06
C LEU A 123 -5.66 0.25 -20.87
N ASP A 124 -6.52 -0.52 -21.56
CA ASP A 124 -7.97 -0.43 -21.44
C ASP A 124 -8.44 -0.84 -20.03
N ASN A 125 -7.81 -1.85 -19.44
CA ASN A 125 -8.07 -2.23 -18.06
C ASN A 125 -7.65 -1.11 -17.10
N LEU A 126 -6.46 -0.54 -17.26
CA LEU A 126 -5.99 0.59 -16.44
C LEU A 126 -6.94 1.78 -16.51
N ILE A 127 -7.39 2.17 -17.71
CA ILE A 127 -8.36 3.24 -17.90
C ILE A 127 -9.69 2.93 -17.21
N SER A 128 -10.19 1.70 -17.38
CA SER A 128 -11.44 1.26 -16.72
C SER A 128 -11.34 1.38 -15.20
N VAL A 129 -10.20 0.99 -14.63
CA VAL A 129 -9.96 1.08 -13.18
C VAL A 129 -9.84 2.54 -12.74
N LEU A 130 -9.13 3.40 -13.47
CA LEU A 130 -9.05 4.83 -13.16
C LEU A 130 -10.43 5.48 -13.11
N VAL A 131 -11.27 5.22 -14.13
CA VAL A 131 -12.64 5.73 -14.19
C VAL A 131 -13.53 5.20 -13.07
N SER A 132 -13.39 3.93 -12.72
CA SER A 132 -14.17 3.31 -11.63
C SER A 132 -13.72 3.82 -10.27
N THR A 133 -12.41 3.95 -10.06
CA THR A 133 -11.83 4.43 -8.79
C THR A 133 -12.15 5.90 -8.53
N ALA A 134 -12.20 6.74 -9.57
CA ALA A 134 -12.67 8.12 -9.47
C ALA A 134 -14.15 8.22 -9.01
N LYS A 135 -14.94 7.16 -9.18
CA LYS A 135 -16.33 7.04 -8.69
C LYS A 135 -16.41 6.36 -7.31
N GLY A 136 -15.28 6.13 -6.68
CA GLY A 136 -15.20 5.48 -5.37
C GLY A 136 -15.23 3.95 -5.40
N ILE A 137 -15.19 3.31 -6.57
CA ILE A 137 -15.18 1.85 -6.68
C ILE A 137 -13.74 1.38 -6.52
N SER A 138 -13.53 0.43 -5.61
CA SER A 138 -12.23 -0.20 -5.40
C SER A 138 -12.09 -1.44 -6.27
N THR A 139 -11.00 -1.52 -7.03
CA THR A 139 -10.66 -2.67 -7.86
C THR A 139 -9.31 -3.22 -7.42
N THR A 140 -9.24 -4.54 -7.26
CA THR A 140 -8.01 -5.23 -6.93
C THR A 140 -7.77 -6.32 -7.96
N ASP A 141 -6.58 -6.35 -8.56
CA ASP A 141 -6.21 -7.41 -9.49
C ASP A 141 -6.27 -8.78 -8.80
N LEU A 142 -6.64 -9.84 -9.55
CA LEU A 142 -6.75 -11.20 -9.00
C LEU A 142 -5.46 -11.68 -8.33
N GLY A 143 -4.30 -11.30 -8.87
CA GLY A 143 -3.00 -11.58 -8.24
C GLY A 143 -2.88 -10.92 -6.86
N VAL A 144 -3.31 -9.65 -6.75
CA VAL A 144 -3.33 -8.90 -5.48
C VAL A 144 -4.35 -9.49 -4.50
N GLN A 145 -5.51 -9.95 -4.98
CA GLN A 145 -6.50 -10.61 -4.12
C GLN A 145 -5.96 -11.92 -3.54
N GLN A 146 -5.31 -12.75 -4.35
CA GLN A 146 -4.72 -14.01 -3.87
C GLN A 146 -3.61 -13.77 -2.82
N VAL A 147 -2.76 -12.76 -3.04
CA VAL A 147 -1.75 -12.35 -2.05
C VAL A 147 -2.43 -11.83 -0.78
N ARG A 148 -3.48 -11.03 -0.91
CA ARG A 148 -4.25 -10.51 0.23
C ARG A 148 -4.92 -11.62 1.02
N GLU A 149 -5.56 -12.59 0.37
CA GLU A 149 -6.20 -13.75 1.04
C GLU A 149 -5.16 -14.60 1.76
N ARG A 150 -4.02 -14.89 1.10
CA ARG A 150 -2.89 -15.59 1.74
C ARG A 150 -2.32 -14.84 2.93
N ASN A 151 -2.26 -13.52 2.84
CA ASN A 151 -1.76 -12.67 3.92
C ASN A 151 -2.74 -12.52 5.07
N LEU A 152 -4.04 -12.58 4.84
CA LEU A 152 -5.03 -12.67 5.93
C LEU A 152 -4.85 -13.95 6.76
N GLU A 153 -4.28 -15.00 6.15
CA GLU A 153 -3.91 -16.24 6.85
C GLU A 153 -2.53 -16.15 7.54
N ASN A 154 -1.67 -15.17 7.15
CA ASN A 154 -0.38 -14.98 7.78
C ASN A 154 -0.54 -14.17 9.08
N PRO A 155 -0.22 -14.74 10.25
CA PRO A 155 -0.34 -14.04 11.54
C PRO A 155 0.49 -12.73 11.61
N LEU A 156 1.57 -12.62 10.81
CA LEU A 156 2.38 -11.39 10.75
C LEU A 156 1.58 -10.21 10.20
N SER A 157 0.55 -10.47 9.41
CA SER A 157 -0.31 -9.43 8.85
C SER A 157 -1.06 -8.64 9.91
N ASN A 158 -1.32 -9.24 11.04
CA ASN A 158 -2.02 -8.65 12.16
C ASN A 158 -1.10 -7.83 13.10
N LEU A 159 0.20 -7.83 12.83
CA LEU A 159 1.16 -6.99 13.55
C LEU A 159 1.26 -5.60 12.90
N THR A 160 1.28 -4.56 13.71
CA THR A 160 1.63 -3.21 13.23
C THR A 160 3.09 -3.16 12.77
N ILE A 161 3.46 -2.15 11.96
CA ILE A 161 4.86 -1.94 11.53
C ILE A 161 5.79 -1.91 12.74
N ARG A 162 5.38 -1.19 13.79
CA ARG A 162 6.16 -1.06 15.02
C ARG A 162 6.32 -2.40 15.75
N GLN A 163 5.28 -3.20 15.78
CA GLN A 163 5.32 -4.53 16.37
C GLN A 163 6.22 -5.48 15.57
N ARG A 164 6.23 -5.40 14.25
CA ARG A 164 7.14 -6.19 13.41
C ARG A 164 8.59 -5.78 13.63
N GLU A 165 8.88 -4.49 13.70
CA GLU A 165 10.21 -3.97 14.01
C GLU A 165 10.71 -4.47 15.38
N ILE A 166 9.87 -4.41 16.40
CA ILE A 166 10.18 -4.91 17.74
C ILE A 166 10.36 -6.44 17.72
N MET A 167 9.50 -7.17 17.00
CA MET A 167 9.61 -8.64 16.87
C MET A 167 10.85 -9.06 16.09
N SER A 168 11.26 -8.32 15.07
CA SER A 168 12.51 -8.60 14.33
C SER A 168 13.72 -8.51 15.25
N LEU A 169 13.78 -7.49 16.11
CA LEU A 169 14.84 -7.34 17.11
C LEU A 169 14.77 -8.42 18.21
N ALA A 170 13.56 -8.76 18.67
CA ALA A 170 13.36 -9.86 19.62
C ALA A 170 13.82 -11.22 19.04
N ALA A 171 13.66 -11.43 17.74
CA ALA A 171 14.07 -12.62 17.02
C ALA A 171 15.59 -12.76 16.91
N THR A 172 16.36 -11.67 17.03
CA THR A 172 17.84 -11.71 17.16
C THR A 172 18.34 -12.06 18.57
N GLY A 173 17.41 -12.25 19.53
CA GLY A 173 17.72 -12.57 20.91
C GLY A 173 17.77 -11.39 21.89
N LEU A 174 17.55 -10.16 21.40
CA LEU A 174 17.57 -8.97 22.26
C LEU A 174 16.42 -8.99 23.27
N ASP A 175 16.72 -8.55 24.50
CA ASP A 175 15.69 -8.35 25.52
C ASP A 175 14.98 -6.99 25.37
N ALA A 176 13.93 -6.76 26.16
CA ALA A 176 13.15 -5.54 26.06
C ALA A 176 13.94 -4.26 26.39
N ASN A 177 14.99 -4.34 27.20
CA ASN A 177 15.80 -3.17 27.54
C ASN A 177 16.73 -2.83 26.38
N ALA A 178 17.41 -3.82 25.80
CA ALA A 178 18.27 -3.64 24.63
C ALA A 178 17.49 -3.12 23.41
N ILE A 179 16.27 -3.64 23.17
CA ILE A 179 15.37 -3.14 22.12
C ILE A 179 14.97 -1.68 22.40
N ALA A 180 14.67 -1.35 23.65
CA ALA A 180 14.31 0.01 24.06
C ALA A 180 15.45 1.01 23.82
N GLU A 181 16.66 0.63 24.14
CA GLU A 181 17.86 1.43 23.86
C GLU A 181 18.07 1.64 22.35
N GLN A 182 17.99 0.55 21.57
CA GLN A 182 18.19 0.61 20.11
C GLN A 182 17.12 1.47 19.40
N LEU A 183 15.87 1.43 19.87
CA LEU A 183 14.77 2.17 19.27
C LEU A 183 14.51 3.54 19.92
N ASN A 184 15.35 3.93 20.91
CA ASN A 184 15.20 5.15 21.69
C ASN A 184 13.79 5.30 22.30
N LEU A 185 13.29 4.25 22.94
CA LEU A 185 11.98 4.16 23.57
C LEU A 185 12.09 3.74 25.05
N ALA A 186 10.98 3.92 25.80
CA ALA A 186 10.88 3.38 27.15
C ALA A 186 10.74 1.85 27.13
N ALA A 187 11.48 1.15 28.00
CA ALA A 187 11.41 -0.32 28.10
C ALA A 187 10.01 -0.85 28.45
N ILE A 188 9.20 -0.05 29.15
CA ILE A 188 7.80 -0.40 29.44
C ILE A 188 6.96 -0.44 28.16
N THR A 189 7.19 0.48 27.23
CA THR A 189 6.52 0.50 25.91
C THR A 189 6.88 -0.75 25.10
N ILE A 190 8.18 -1.11 25.07
CA ILE A 190 8.63 -2.33 24.38
C ILE A 190 7.98 -3.58 24.96
N ARG A 191 7.93 -3.71 26.30
CA ARG A 191 7.27 -4.86 26.95
C ARG A 191 5.78 -4.94 26.60
N GLN A 192 5.09 -3.81 26.52
CA GLN A 192 3.67 -3.76 26.14
C GLN A 192 3.48 -4.20 24.68
N GLU A 193 4.30 -3.67 23.75
CA GLU A 193 4.21 -4.06 22.35
C GLU A 193 4.61 -5.52 22.11
N LEU A 194 5.63 -6.05 22.80
CA LEU A 194 5.96 -7.48 22.77
C LEU A 194 4.80 -8.33 23.27
N SER A 195 4.17 -7.95 24.38
CA SER A 195 3.01 -8.69 24.94
C SER A 195 1.84 -8.73 23.94
N ARG A 196 1.55 -7.60 23.28
CA ARG A 196 0.52 -7.52 22.22
C ARG A 196 0.89 -8.40 21.03
N SER A 197 2.15 -8.34 20.58
CA SER A 197 2.64 -9.16 19.48
C SER A 197 2.57 -10.66 19.77
N TYR A 198 2.90 -11.07 21.01
CA TYR A 198 2.78 -12.48 21.43
C TYR A 198 1.34 -12.96 21.40
N ALA A 199 0.39 -12.12 21.84
CA ALA A 199 -1.03 -12.46 21.79
C ALA A 199 -1.57 -12.63 20.36
N VAL A 200 -1.02 -11.88 19.41
CA VAL A 200 -1.34 -12.00 17.97
C VAL A 200 -0.75 -13.28 17.39
N LEU A 201 0.52 -13.59 17.72
CA LEU A 201 1.26 -14.69 17.10
C LEU A 201 0.94 -16.06 17.75
N VAL A 202 0.58 -16.08 19.04
CA VAL A 202 0.31 -17.31 19.80
C VAL A 202 -1.14 -17.30 20.27
N VAL A 203 -2.01 -17.79 19.42
CA VAL A 203 -3.45 -17.88 19.69
C VAL A 203 -3.73 -19.16 20.50
N ASN A 204 -4.50 -19.07 21.60
CA ASN A 204 -4.87 -20.17 22.47
C ASN A 204 -3.65 -21.00 22.98
N PRO A 205 -2.71 -20.38 23.73
CA PRO A 205 -1.54 -21.07 24.23
C PRO A 205 -1.95 -22.16 25.24
N GLU A 206 -1.32 -23.33 25.18
CA GLU A 206 -1.49 -24.36 26.16
C GLU A 206 -0.88 -23.96 27.52
N PRO A 207 -1.37 -24.50 28.65
CA PRO A 207 -0.75 -24.27 29.95
C PRO A 207 0.74 -24.63 29.94
N GLY A 208 1.60 -23.73 30.41
CA GLY A 208 3.04 -23.93 30.43
C GLY A 208 3.79 -23.46 29.15
N THR A 209 3.09 -22.91 28.16
CA THR A 209 3.72 -22.36 26.96
C THR A 209 4.54 -21.13 27.31
N ASP A 210 5.81 -21.10 26.93
CA ASP A 210 6.61 -19.88 26.90
C ASP A 210 6.19 -19.02 25.68
N LEU A 211 5.45 -17.95 25.97
CA LEU A 211 4.88 -17.09 24.92
C LEU A 211 5.94 -16.40 24.08
N ARG A 212 7.06 -15.98 24.68
CA ARG A 212 8.15 -15.33 23.97
C ARG A 212 8.78 -16.26 22.96
N THR A 213 9.20 -17.42 23.42
CA THR A 213 9.84 -18.44 22.57
C THR A 213 8.90 -18.86 21.45
N SER A 214 7.64 -19.16 21.78
CA SER A 214 6.64 -19.59 20.80
C SER A 214 6.34 -18.50 19.76
N ALA A 215 6.22 -17.24 20.18
CA ALA A 215 6.00 -16.10 19.26
C ALA A 215 7.20 -15.86 18.35
N VAL A 216 8.42 -15.91 18.87
CA VAL A 216 9.65 -15.75 18.07
C VAL A 216 9.80 -16.88 17.06
N LEU A 217 9.59 -18.15 17.46
CA LEU A 217 9.66 -19.27 16.53
C LEU A 217 8.58 -19.17 15.43
N ARG A 218 7.38 -18.73 15.77
CA ARG A 218 6.32 -18.51 14.80
C ARG A 218 6.65 -17.37 13.85
N TYR A 219 7.14 -16.24 14.36
CA TYR A 219 7.60 -15.10 13.58
C TYR A 219 8.66 -15.51 12.55
N LEU A 220 9.70 -16.23 12.97
CA LEU A 220 10.76 -16.71 12.09
C LEU A 220 10.26 -17.72 11.04
N ARG A 221 9.30 -18.56 11.39
CA ARG A 221 8.70 -19.53 10.46
C ARG A 221 7.90 -18.81 9.37
N GLU A 222 7.11 -17.82 9.73
CA GLU A 222 6.31 -17.09 8.75
C GLU A 222 7.19 -16.22 7.82
N ILE A 223 8.28 -15.60 8.31
CA ILE A 223 9.25 -14.90 7.45
C ILE A 223 9.86 -15.86 6.44
N ARG A 224 10.31 -17.04 6.85
CA ARG A 224 10.88 -18.02 5.90
C ARG A 224 9.89 -18.48 4.84
N ARG A 225 8.61 -18.62 5.19
CA ARG A 225 7.55 -18.95 4.22
C ARG A 225 7.36 -17.83 3.21
N ASP A 226 7.51 -16.58 3.61
CA ASP A 226 7.46 -15.44 2.70
C ASP A 226 8.68 -15.40 1.77
N ASP A 227 9.90 -15.71 2.28
CA ASP A 227 11.15 -15.74 1.50
C ASP A 227 11.22 -16.92 0.49
N GLU A 228 10.57 -18.07 0.76
CA GLU A 228 10.53 -19.23 -0.14
C GLU A 228 9.52 -19.05 -1.30
N LEU A 229 8.73 -17.99 -1.30
CA LEU A 229 7.70 -17.70 -2.29
C LEU A 229 8.15 -16.68 -3.35
N TYR A 230 9.40 -16.18 -3.24
CA TYR A 230 10.05 -15.26 -4.17
C TYR A 230 11.39 -15.80 -4.67
#